data_d1ac3564abd45a0b9658b91f4edc0f43
#
_entry.id   d1ac3564abd45a0b9658b91f4edc0f43
#
_cell.length_a   1.000
_cell.length_b   1.000
_cell.length_c   1.000
_cell.angle_alpha   90.00
_cell.angle_beta   90.00
_cell.angle_gamma   90.00
#
_symmetry.space_group_name_H-M   'P 1'
#
loop_
_entity.id
_entity.type
_entity.pdbx_description
1 polymer ?
#
loop_
_entity_poly.entity_id
_entity_poly.type
_entity_poly.pdbx_seq_one_letter_code
_entity_poly.pdbx_strand_id
1 'polypeptide(L)'
;MIFLRDWTHSLRAALLIASLAGGILHNAGAEDNGLERTPVLGWSSWSFLRQHPTAAQVKAQALALHDSGLQKIGYEYVDLDDFWYQCPGPQGPNVDPYSRWITDPSKFPAQGDTDGMKVVADYVHSLGMKFGIYVTPGISRQAVSRNTPIKGTSYTAAQIADPSVKENNYNCKGMVRIDYSKPGAQEYTNSWVDMLAAWGVDYIKIDGMKDSNAADVKAWSNAIRRSGRAMVLDVTQGHLTSAIAPTVMKYANQWEFAPDVECYRCEKGGSSYPLTSWADVAKRFNYVAEWQPYAGPGAFNDYDSIEVGNGSNDGLTPVERQTQISLWALGAAPFILGIDLTHLDPTDLQKYLENSEVLAIDQDSIAAKRVLNTGNRQVFAKREPNGDAIVGLFNTGGKANEVSVPASAAGLPENESGYALHDLWTGETKKTSSTISAVVPSHGVVLYRVRGL
;
A
#
# COMPACT_ATOMS: atom_id res chain seq x y z
N MET A 1 15.65 -12.64 -89.31
CA MET A 1 15.60 -11.37 -88.56
C MET A 1 14.26 -11.33 -87.85
N ILE A 2 14.20 -11.68 -86.59
CA ILE A 2 13.22 -11.28 -85.57
C ILE A 2 13.49 -12.16 -84.36
N PHE A 3 13.82 -11.50 -83.29
CA PHE A 3 14.19 -12.08 -81.97
C PHE A 3 12.97 -12.58 -81.20
N LEU A 4 13.02 -13.80 -80.69
CA LEU A 4 12.15 -14.34 -79.68
C LEU A 4 12.79 -14.09 -78.31
N ARG A 5 12.04 -13.49 -77.40
CA ARG A 5 12.43 -13.27 -76.00
C ARG A 5 11.58 -14.20 -75.11
N ASP A 6 12.26 -15.09 -74.44
CA ASP A 6 11.68 -15.98 -73.43
C ASP A 6 11.27 -15.19 -72.18
N TRP A 7 10.10 -15.49 -71.66
CA TRP A 7 9.61 -15.06 -70.38
C TRP A 7 9.52 -16.27 -69.46
N THR A 8 10.47 -16.37 -68.53
CA THR A 8 10.37 -17.32 -67.40
C THR A 8 9.63 -16.68 -66.25
N HIS A 9 8.48 -17.26 -65.89
CA HIS A 9 7.72 -16.91 -64.70
C HIS A 9 8.35 -17.60 -63.48
N SER A 10 8.93 -16.84 -62.58
CA SER A 10 9.30 -17.29 -61.22
C SER A 10 8.13 -17.06 -60.26
N LEU A 11 7.47 -18.16 -59.87
CA LEU A 11 6.56 -18.15 -58.72
C LEU A 11 7.33 -17.92 -57.42
N ARG A 12 7.11 -16.79 -56.80
CA ARG A 12 7.51 -16.56 -55.39
C ARG A 12 6.36 -17.01 -54.49
N ALA A 13 6.57 -18.13 -53.80
CA ALA A 13 5.70 -18.56 -52.70
C ALA A 13 5.92 -17.61 -51.52
N ALA A 14 4.89 -16.84 -51.20
CA ALA A 14 4.85 -16.05 -49.97
C ALA A 14 4.45 -16.96 -48.79
N LEU A 15 5.38 -17.31 -47.93
CA LEU A 15 5.08 -17.91 -46.62
C LEU A 15 4.47 -16.81 -45.72
N LEU A 16 3.18 -16.91 -45.46
CA LEU A 16 2.53 -16.19 -44.38
C LEU A 16 2.93 -16.87 -43.04
N ILE A 17 3.86 -16.27 -42.31
CA ILE A 17 4.08 -16.64 -40.92
C ILE A 17 2.97 -15.94 -40.11
N ALA A 18 1.95 -16.70 -39.73
CA ALA A 18 0.98 -16.28 -38.74
C ALA A 18 1.68 -16.31 -37.36
N SER A 19 2.19 -15.17 -36.91
CA SER A 19 2.60 -14.99 -35.53
C SER A 19 1.34 -15.05 -34.66
N LEU A 20 1.12 -16.18 -33.99
CA LEU A 20 0.25 -16.29 -32.84
C LEU A 20 0.88 -15.41 -31.73
N ALA A 21 0.52 -14.15 -31.71
CA ALA A 21 0.66 -13.33 -30.52
C ALA A 21 -0.33 -13.92 -29.51
N GLY A 22 0.13 -14.83 -28.66
CA GLY A 22 -0.56 -15.20 -27.43
C GLY A 22 -0.69 -13.91 -26.62
N GLY A 23 -1.86 -13.27 -26.74
CA GLY A 23 -2.21 -12.17 -25.87
C GLY A 23 -2.22 -12.71 -24.45
N ILE A 24 -1.19 -12.39 -23.68
CA ILE A 24 -1.28 -12.41 -22.24
C ILE A 24 -2.43 -11.44 -21.95
N LEU A 25 -3.57 -11.98 -21.58
CA LEU A 25 -4.63 -11.18 -20.97
C LEU A 25 -3.98 -10.57 -19.70
N HIS A 26 -3.43 -9.40 -19.87
CA HIS A 26 -3.21 -8.53 -18.73
C HIS A 26 -4.63 -8.31 -18.20
N ASN A 27 -4.96 -8.93 -17.09
CA ASN A 27 -6.04 -8.44 -16.28
C ASN A 27 -5.78 -6.94 -16.16
N ALA A 28 -6.67 -6.12 -16.70
CA ALA A 28 -6.66 -4.70 -16.48
C ALA A 28 -6.99 -4.54 -14.99
N GLY A 29 -5.99 -4.75 -14.16
CA GLY A 29 -6.01 -4.48 -12.75
C GLY A 29 -5.66 -3.02 -12.56
N ALA A 30 -6.29 -2.42 -11.59
CA ALA A 30 -5.96 -1.15 -10.98
C ALA A 30 -6.15 0.12 -11.82
N GLU A 31 -5.99 1.23 -11.15
CA GLU A 31 -5.82 2.53 -11.76
C GLU A 31 -4.64 2.47 -12.74
N ASP A 32 -4.92 2.38 -14.03
CA ASP A 32 -3.89 2.26 -15.08
C ASP A 32 -3.23 3.62 -15.32
N ASN A 33 -2.64 4.18 -14.25
CA ASN A 33 -1.91 5.44 -14.26
C ASN A 33 -0.39 5.23 -14.41
N GLY A 34 0.06 3.99 -14.59
CA GLY A 34 1.45 3.61 -14.75
C GLY A 34 2.25 3.53 -13.44
N LEU A 35 1.62 3.82 -12.30
CA LEU A 35 2.22 3.74 -10.96
C LEU A 35 2.13 2.34 -10.38
N GLU A 36 2.84 2.11 -9.28
CA GLU A 36 2.81 0.85 -8.50
C GLU A 36 2.96 -0.41 -9.36
N ARG A 37 3.94 -0.42 -10.22
CA ARG A 37 4.31 -1.67 -10.92
C ARG A 37 4.92 -2.68 -9.98
N THR A 38 5.49 -2.20 -8.89
CA THR A 38 5.92 -2.93 -7.68
C THR A 38 5.31 -2.23 -6.46
N PRO A 39 5.15 -2.90 -5.31
CA PRO A 39 4.67 -2.26 -4.08
C PRO A 39 5.46 -1.01 -3.73
N VAL A 40 4.80 0.04 -3.25
CA VAL A 40 5.48 1.25 -2.77
C VAL A 40 6.24 0.99 -1.49
N LEU A 41 7.34 1.70 -1.32
CA LEU A 41 8.11 1.74 -0.09
C LEU A 41 8.13 3.19 0.41
N GLY A 42 7.92 3.40 1.73
CA GLY A 42 7.85 4.75 2.26
C GLY A 42 7.69 4.80 3.77
N TRP A 43 7.16 5.92 4.24
CA TRP A 43 6.87 6.19 5.65
C TRP A 43 5.53 6.93 5.78
N SER A 44 4.76 6.59 6.82
CA SER A 44 3.53 7.29 7.19
C SER A 44 3.63 7.88 8.59
N SER A 45 2.99 9.03 8.77
CA SER A 45 3.04 9.75 10.05
C SER A 45 2.17 9.13 11.15
N TRP A 46 1.20 8.27 10.80
CA TRP A 46 0.16 7.88 11.74
C TRP A 46 0.68 7.13 12.96
N SER A 47 1.38 6.03 12.77
CA SER A 47 1.73 5.13 13.86
C SER A 47 2.64 5.77 14.91
N PHE A 48 3.52 6.70 14.51
CA PHE A 48 4.41 7.39 15.44
C PHE A 48 3.91 8.76 15.87
N LEU A 49 3.52 9.65 14.95
CA LEU A 49 3.12 11.03 15.30
C LEU A 49 1.68 11.13 15.79
N ARG A 50 0.84 10.15 15.49
CA ARG A 50 -0.58 10.12 15.89
C ARG A 50 -1.28 11.44 15.56
N GLN A 51 -1.91 12.04 16.57
CA GLN A 51 -2.72 13.25 16.47
C GLN A 51 -1.90 14.55 16.45
N HIS A 52 -0.59 14.47 16.46
CA HIS A 52 0.28 15.61 16.67
C HIS A 52 1.28 15.91 15.54
N PRO A 53 0.96 15.63 14.24
CA PRO A 53 1.89 15.93 13.17
C PRO A 53 2.07 17.46 13.04
N THR A 54 3.31 17.86 12.75
CA THR A 54 3.67 19.25 12.40
C THR A 54 4.58 19.25 11.17
N ALA A 55 4.62 20.35 10.45
CA ALA A 55 5.53 20.52 9.32
C ALA A 55 7.00 20.25 9.69
N ALA A 56 7.43 20.66 10.89
CA ALA A 56 8.79 20.42 11.36
C ALA A 56 9.08 18.92 11.56
N GLN A 57 8.14 18.18 12.19
CA GLN A 57 8.29 16.74 12.41
C GLN A 57 8.27 15.95 11.10
N VAL A 58 7.32 16.22 10.20
CA VAL A 58 7.25 15.53 8.89
C VAL A 58 8.54 15.77 8.09
N LYS A 59 9.06 17.00 8.08
CA LYS A 59 10.32 17.32 7.42
C LYS A 59 11.52 16.62 8.07
N ALA A 60 11.52 16.47 9.39
CA ALA A 60 12.57 15.73 10.11
C ALA A 60 12.55 14.23 9.77
N GLN A 61 11.36 13.63 9.70
CA GLN A 61 11.20 12.23 9.28
C GLN A 61 11.65 12.03 7.82
N ALA A 62 11.25 12.93 6.91
CA ALA A 62 11.69 12.89 5.52
C ALA A 62 13.22 13.00 5.39
N LEU A 63 13.85 13.90 6.15
CA LEU A 63 15.31 14.01 6.14
C LEU A 63 15.97 12.74 6.69
N ALA A 64 15.43 12.17 7.76
CA ALA A 64 15.94 10.92 8.33
C ALA A 64 15.80 9.74 7.37
N LEU A 65 14.68 9.65 6.61
CA LEU A 65 14.50 8.66 5.56
C LEU A 65 15.55 8.78 4.45
N HIS A 66 15.85 10.01 4.03
CA HIS A 66 16.89 10.29 3.06
C HIS A 66 18.29 9.94 3.59
N ASP A 67 18.64 10.41 4.81
CA ASP A 67 19.99 10.30 5.37
C ASP A 67 20.33 8.88 5.86
N SER A 68 19.33 8.07 6.24
CA SER A 68 19.51 6.65 6.58
C SER A 68 19.99 5.79 5.42
N GLY A 69 19.79 6.25 4.18
CA GLY A 69 20.06 5.47 2.98
C GLY A 69 18.86 4.67 2.45
N LEU A 70 17.77 4.56 3.21
CA LEU A 70 16.56 3.83 2.80
C LEU A 70 15.98 4.40 1.48
N GLN A 71 16.02 5.72 1.30
CA GLN A 71 15.59 6.35 0.06
C GLN A 71 16.31 5.78 -1.18
N LYS A 72 17.61 5.45 -1.07
CA LYS A 72 18.42 4.91 -2.19
C LYS A 72 18.03 3.49 -2.61
N ILE A 73 17.34 2.77 -1.73
CA ILE A 73 16.84 1.41 -1.97
C ILE A 73 15.34 1.36 -2.21
N GLY A 74 14.70 2.54 -2.41
CA GLY A 74 13.33 2.64 -2.90
C GLY A 74 12.30 3.16 -1.90
N TYR A 75 12.63 3.43 -0.64
CA TYR A 75 11.70 4.06 0.30
C TYR A 75 11.56 5.55 -0.04
N GLU A 76 10.64 5.88 -0.92
CA GLU A 76 10.55 7.23 -1.50
C GLU A 76 9.26 7.99 -1.19
N TYR A 77 8.26 7.35 -0.55
CA TYR A 77 7.03 8.00 -0.18
C TYR A 77 7.07 8.52 1.27
N VAL A 78 6.59 9.74 1.48
CA VAL A 78 6.41 10.37 2.80
C VAL A 78 4.97 10.78 2.92
N ASP A 79 4.18 9.99 3.64
CA ASP A 79 2.74 10.13 3.73
C ASP A 79 2.32 10.80 5.02
N LEU A 80 1.70 11.98 4.89
CA LEU A 80 1.08 12.68 6.00
C LEU A 80 -0.35 12.18 6.19
N ASP A 81 -0.56 11.45 7.27
CA ASP A 81 -1.85 10.93 7.69
C ASP A 81 -2.75 12.02 8.33
N ASP A 82 -3.78 11.67 9.08
CA ASP A 82 -4.80 12.54 9.66
C ASP A 82 -4.22 13.72 10.49
N PHE A 83 -5.05 14.64 10.92
CA PHE A 83 -4.75 15.80 11.76
C PHE A 83 -3.96 16.96 11.09
N TRP A 84 -3.89 17.02 9.77
CA TRP A 84 -3.25 18.14 9.06
C TRP A 84 -4.16 19.36 8.85
N TYR A 85 -5.46 19.17 8.96
CA TYR A 85 -6.50 20.19 8.66
C TYR A 85 -7.14 20.72 9.93
N GLN A 86 -7.80 21.87 9.82
CA GLN A 86 -8.53 22.48 10.91
C GLN A 86 -9.78 21.69 11.28
N CYS A 87 -9.91 21.34 12.57
CA CYS A 87 -11.06 20.65 13.12
C CYS A 87 -11.72 21.48 14.24
N PRO A 88 -12.68 22.36 13.93
CA PRO A 88 -13.29 23.24 14.92
C PRO A 88 -14.33 22.56 15.81
N GLY A 89 -14.76 21.32 15.47
CA GLY A 89 -15.75 20.59 16.26
C GLY A 89 -16.69 19.71 15.42
N PRO A 90 -17.87 19.37 15.94
CA PRO A 90 -18.73 18.31 15.42
C PRO A 90 -19.35 18.57 14.04
N GLN A 91 -19.19 19.77 13.50
CA GLN A 91 -19.67 20.11 12.14
C GLN A 91 -18.70 19.65 11.05
N GLY A 92 -17.62 18.98 11.46
CA GLY A 92 -16.60 18.46 10.54
C GLY A 92 -15.47 19.47 10.28
N PRO A 93 -14.56 19.11 9.37
CA PRO A 93 -13.45 19.97 9.00
C PRO A 93 -13.88 21.36 8.55
N ASN A 94 -13.10 22.38 8.92
CA ASN A 94 -13.24 23.71 8.32
C ASN A 94 -12.99 23.63 6.81
N VAL A 95 -13.77 24.41 6.07
CA VAL A 95 -13.73 24.38 4.61
C VAL A 95 -13.43 25.75 4.01
N ASP A 96 -12.71 25.73 2.91
CA ASP A 96 -12.47 26.86 2.05
C ASP A 96 -13.76 27.32 1.32
N PRO A 97 -13.73 28.40 0.53
CA PRO A 97 -14.90 28.87 -0.20
C PRO A 97 -15.52 27.84 -1.18
N TYR A 98 -14.84 26.73 -1.44
CA TYR A 98 -15.25 25.67 -2.37
C TYR A 98 -15.44 24.31 -1.70
N SER A 99 -15.68 24.26 -0.39
CA SER A 99 -15.99 23.07 0.38
C SER A 99 -14.81 22.12 0.68
N ARG A 100 -13.56 22.49 0.36
CA ARG A 100 -12.37 21.66 0.62
C ARG A 100 -11.78 22.02 2.00
N TRP A 101 -11.13 21.05 2.64
CA TRP A 101 -10.56 21.28 3.96
C TRP A 101 -9.44 22.31 3.95
N ILE A 102 -9.33 23.05 5.04
CA ILE A 102 -8.31 24.10 5.22
C ILE A 102 -7.16 23.52 6.06
N THR A 103 -5.93 23.69 5.58
CA THR A 103 -4.71 23.38 6.33
C THR A 103 -4.73 24.05 7.71
N ASP A 104 -4.31 23.33 8.75
CA ASP A 104 -4.14 23.91 10.08
C ASP A 104 -2.85 24.73 10.14
N PRO A 105 -2.90 26.07 10.17
CA PRO A 105 -1.71 26.90 10.11
C PRO A 105 -0.89 26.88 11.40
N SER A 106 -1.45 26.37 12.50
CA SER A 106 -0.71 26.18 13.76
C SER A 106 0.25 25.01 13.69
N LYS A 107 -0.04 24.02 12.84
CA LYS A 107 0.77 22.83 12.60
C LYS A 107 1.59 22.93 11.33
N PHE A 108 1.00 23.48 10.28
CA PHE A 108 1.56 23.59 8.93
C PHE A 108 1.46 25.05 8.44
N PRO A 109 2.37 25.92 8.93
CA PRO A 109 2.31 27.35 8.59
C PRO A 109 2.60 27.60 7.11
N ALA A 110 1.84 28.50 6.51
CA ALA A 110 2.09 29.02 5.17
C ALA A 110 3.42 29.79 5.10
N GLN A 111 4.01 29.87 3.92
CA GLN A 111 5.16 30.74 3.62
C GLN A 111 4.79 31.75 2.55
N GLY A 112 4.57 33.00 2.95
CA GLY A 112 3.96 34.01 2.07
C GLY A 112 2.58 33.54 1.62
N ASP A 113 2.34 33.51 0.32
CA ASP A 113 1.08 33.03 -0.28
C ASP A 113 1.05 31.51 -0.53
N THR A 114 2.13 30.78 -0.17
CA THR A 114 2.22 29.34 -0.36
C THR A 114 1.61 28.59 0.82
N ASP A 115 0.60 27.75 0.54
CA ASP A 115 -0.04 26.88 1.56
C ASP A 115 0.96 25.99 2.26
N GLY A 116 0.75 25.73 3.57
CA GLY A 116 1.64 24.91 4.39
C GLY A 116 1.83 23.48 3.90
N MET A 117 0.81 22.88 3.25
CA MET A 117 0.94 21.55 2.64
C MET A 117 1.90 21.58 1.46
N LYS A 118 1.78 22.60 0.60
CA LYS A 118 2.73 22.76 -0.51
C LYS A 118 4.17 22.99 -0.01
N VAL A 119 4.35 23.73 1.08
CA VAL A 119 5.67 23.96 1.70
C VAL A 119 6.29 22.63 2.19
N VAL A 120 5.48 21.69 2.69
CA VAL A 120 5.97 20.37 3.09
C VAL A 120 6.25 19.51 1.87
N ALA A 121 5.34 19.48 0.89
CA ALA A 121 5.52 18.72 -0.35
C ALA A 121 6.78 19.16 -1.11
N ASP A 122 6.99 20.47 -1.28
CA ASP A 122 8.18 21.03 -1.94
C ASP A 122 9.49 20.62 -1.21
N TYR A 123 9.46 20.55 0.13
CA TYR A 123 10.60 20.06 0.91
C TYR A 123 10.88 18.57 0.66
N VAL A 124 9.85 17.72 0.71
CA VAL A 124 9.96 16.29 0.44
C VAL A 124 10.50 16.05 -0.98
N HIS A 125 9.99 16.78 -1.98
CA HIS A 125 10.48 16.73 -3.34
C HIS A 125 11.93 17.20 -3.47
N SER A 126 12.36 18.19 -2.67
CA SER A 126 13.77 18.65 -2.69
C SER A 126 14.75 17.58 -2.23
N LEU A 127 14.29 16.57 -1.50
CA LEU A 127 15.07 15.38 -1.11
C LEU A 127 14.96 14.24 -2.14
N GLY A 128 14.25 14.44 -3.27
CA GLY A 128 14.05 13.43 -4.32
C GLY A 128 13.00 12.38 -3.96
N MET A 129 12.09 12.70 -3.03
CA MET A 129 11.02 11.79 -2.58
C MET A 129 9.64 12.30 -2.99
N LYS A 130 8.60 11.53 -2.73
CA LYS A 130 7.20 11.76 -3.08
C LYS A 130 6.38 12.07 -1.83
N PHE A 131 5.39 12.96 -1.95
CA PHE A 131 4.56 13.39 -0.84
C PHE A 131 3.14 12.85 -0.94
N GLY A 132 2.68 12.19 0.13
CA GLY A 132 1.32 11.67 0.28
C GLY A 132 0.50 12.45 1.30
N ILE A 133 -0.83 12.37 1.17
CA ILE A 133 -1.78 13.04 2.06
C ILE A 133 -3.03 12.20 2.31
N TYR A 134 -3.55 12.31 3.52
CA TYR A 134 -4.77 11.67 4.01
C TYR A 134 -6.02 12.51 3.72
N VAL A 135 -7.09 11.83 3.35
CA VAL A 135 -8.46 12.37 3.29
C VAL A 135 -9.47 11.30 3.74
N THR A 136 -10.75 11.68 3.88
CA THR A 136 -11.85 10.73 4.13
C THR A 136 -12.98 10.92 3.12
N PRO A 137 -13.86 9.93 2.92
CA PRO A 137 -14.99 10.05 2.00
C PRO A 137 -16.00 11.10 2.46
N GLY A 138 -16.79 11.57 1.49
CA GLY A 138 -17.90 12.47 1.75
C GLY A 138 -17.55 13.94 1.73
N ILE A 139 -18.44 14.75 2.31
CA ILE A 139 -18.35 16.22 2.38
C ILE A 139 -18.62 16.69 3.81
N SER A 140 -17.90 17.73 4.26
CA SER A 140 -18.09 18.31 5.59
C SER A 140 -19.52 18.88 5.77
N ARG A 141 -20.14 18.59 6.91
CA ARG A 141 -21.41 19.23 7.29
C ARG A 141 -21.32 20.72 7.33
N GLN A 142 -20.16 21.28 7.64
CA GLN A 142 -19.94 22.71 7.60
C GLN A 142 -20.14 23.27 6.19
N ALA A 143 -19.63 22.57 5.15
CA ALA A 143 -19.84 22.93 3.76
C ALA A 143 -21.33 22.89 3.39
N VAL A 144 -22.02 21.81 3.80
CA VAL A 144 -23.46 21.63 3.54
C VAL A 144 -24.28 22.71 4.23
N SER A 145 -24.03 22.99 5.51
CA SER A 145 -24.78 23.99 6.27
C SER A 145 -24.55 25.42 5.78
N ARG A 146 -23.36 25.73 5.29
CA ARG A 146 -23.02 27.02 4.67
C ARG A 146 -23.47 27.10 3.21
N ASN A 147 -23.87 25.98 2.65
CA ASN A 147 -24.24 25.84 1.24
C ASN A 147 -23.16 26.40 0.30
N THR A 148 -21.89 26.07 0.57
CA THR A 148 -20.74 26.56 -0.19
C THR A 148 -20.81 26.12 -1.66
N PRO A 149 -20.38 26.96 -2.62
CA PRO A 149 -20.38 26.59 -4.03
C PRO A 149 -19.37 25.49 -4.34
N ILE A 150 -19.64 24.70 -5.36
CA ILE A 150 -18.69 23.76 -5.95
C ILE A 150 -17.91 24.47 -7.04
N LYS A 151 -16.59 24.46 -6.94
CA LYS A 151 -15.68 25.22 -7.82
C LYS A 151 -15.94 24.93 -9.29
N GLY A 152 -16.12 26.00 -10.07
CA GLY A 152 -16.31 25.90 -11.53
C GLY A 152 -17.72 25.50 -11.98
N THR A 153 -18.67 25.45 -11.06
CA THR A 153 -20.08 25.07 -11.36
C THR A 153 -21.08 26.06 -10.78
N SER A 154 -22.36 25.88 -11.12
CA SER A 154 -23.50 26.57 -10.47
C SER A 154 -24.08 25.78 -9.29
N TYR A 155 -23.50 24.59 -8.96
CA TYR A 155 -23.99 23.73 -7.89
C TYR A 155 -23.36 24.07 -6.54
N THR A 156 -23.97 23.56 -5.47
CA THR A 156 -23.55 23.82 -4.09
C THR A 156 -23.42 22.54 -3.30
N ALA A 157 -22.74 22.60 -2.16
CA ALA A 157 -22.52 21.49 -1.26
C ALA A 157 -23.82 20.79 -0.81
N ALA A 158 -24.88 21.57 -0.53
CA ALA A 158 -26.17 21.02 -0.12
C ALA A 158 -26.88 20.25 -1.25
N GLN A 159 -26.60 20.57 -2.51
CA GLN A 159 -27.22 19.88 -3.65
C GLN A 159 -26.61 18.52 -3.95
N ILE A 160 -25.35 18.31 -3.58
CA ILE A 160 -24.62 17.06 -3.83
C ILE A 160 -24.54 16.15 -2.61
N ALA A 161 -24.88 16.64 -1.43
CA ALA A 161 -24.80 15.87 -0.19
C ALA A 161 -26.03 14.99 0.04
N ASP A 162 -25.80 13.82 0.64
CA ASP A 162 -26.83 13.04 1.32
C ASP A 162 -26.60 13.09 2.84
N PRO A 163 -27.19 14.04 3.56
CA PRO A 163 -26.97 14.21 5.00
C PRO A 163 -27.58 13.11 5.87
N SER A 164 -28.41 12.24 5.30
CA SER A 164 -28.97 11.08 6.01
C SER A 164 -27.93 10.01 6.30
N VAL A 165 -26.84 9.95 5.53
CA VAL A 165 -25.76 8.99 5.65
C VAL A 165 -24.51 9.68 6.18
N LYS A 166 -24.04 9.21 7.34
CA LYS A 166 -22.77 9.67 7.94
C LYS A 166 -21.60 8.92 7.30
N GLU A 167 -20.56 9.65 6.95
CA GLU A 167 -19.29 9.08 6.56
C GLU A 167 -18.27 9.21 7.71
N ASN A 168 -17.22 8.38 7.65
CA ASN A 168 -16.20 8.38 8.66
C ASN A 168 -15.27 9.59 8.47
N ASN A 169 -14.86 10.16 9.57
CA ASN A 169 -13.68 10.98 9.76
C ASN A 169 -13.33 10.85 11.24
N TYR A 170 -12.19 10.26 11.54
CA TYR A 170 -11.88 9.82 12.89
C TYR A 170 -11.53 10.99 13.82
N ASN A 171 -10.87 12.01 13.30
CA ASN A 171 -10.52 13.20 14.04
C ASN A 171 -11.73 14.15 14.22
N CYS A 172 -12.30 14.61 13.10
CA CYS A 172 -13.23 15.72 13.09
C CYS A 172 -14.70 15.29 13.08
N LYS A 173 -14.96 14.05 12.72
CA LYS A 173 -16.32 13.53 12.51
C LYS A 173 -17.09 14.41 11.51
N GLY A 174 -18.38 14.56 11.60
CA GLY A 174 -19.12 15.56 10.83
C GLY A 174 -19.04 15.47 9.30
N MET A 175 -18.69 14.30 8.74
CA MET A 175 -18.78 14.06 7.30
C MET A 175 -20.11 13.41 6.96
N VAL A 176 -20.63 13.72 5.77
CA VAL A 176 -21.83 13.11 5.20
C VAL A 176 -21.55 12.65 3.77
N ARG A 177 -22.36 11.71 3.29
CA ARG A 177 -22.17 11.12 1.96
C ARG A 177 -22.34 12.16 0.84
N ILE A 178 -21.59 11.96 -0.23
CA ILE A 178 -21.84 12.59 -1.52
C ILE A 178 -22.72 11.67 -2.37
N ASP A 179 -23.78 12.22 -2.94
CA ASP A 179 -24.60 11.53 -3.93
C ASP A 179 -24.02 11.78 -5.32
N TYR A 180 -23.22 10.85 -5.82
CA TYR A 180 -22.59 10.95 -7.14
C TYR A 180 -23.56 10.83 -8.32
N SER A 181 -24.85 10.62 -8.09
CA SER A 181 -25.87 10.77 -9.13
C SER A 181 -26.24 12.24 -9.38
N LYS A 182 -25.85 13.14 -8.49
CA LYS A 182 -26.16 14.58 -8.59
C LYS A 182 -25.13 15.33 -9.43
N PRO A 183 -25.58 16.26 -10.28
CA PRO A 183 -24.67 17.17 -10.97
C PRO A 183 -23.86 17.99 -9.96
N GLY A 184 -22.56 18.17 -10.22
CA GLY A 184 -21.63 18.86 -9.33
C GLY A 184 -20.87 17.94 -8.37
N ALA A 185 -21.30 16.69 -8.15
CA ALA A 185 -20.63 15.77 -7.24
C ALA A 185 -19.23 15.36 -7.73
N GLN A 186 -19.10 14.99 -9.00
CA GLN A 186 -17.80 14.70 -9.59
C GLN A 186 -16.90 15.94 -9.63
N GLU A 187 -17.46 17.12 -9.93
CA GLU A 187 -16.73 18.38 -9.97
C GLU A 187 -16.19 18.79 -8.59
N TYR A 188 -16.90 18.45 -7.51
CA TYR A 188 -16.38 18.60 -6.15
C TYR A 188 -15.10 17.79 -5.96
N THR A 189 -15.12 16.48 -6.26
CA THR A 189 -13.93 15.61 -6.17
C THR A 189 -12.83 16.09 -7.11
N ASN A 190 -13.19 16.54 -8.34
CA ASN A 190 -12.23 17.13 -9.26
C ASN A 190 -11.52 18.34 -8.64
N SER A 191 -12.27 19.22 -7.94
CA SER A 191 -11.68 20.40 -7.32
C SER A 191 -10.71 20.07 -6.18
N TRP A 192 -10.96 18.95 -5.45
CA TRP A 192 -10.05 18.44 -4.45
C TRP A 192 -8.74 18.00 -5.09
N VAL A 193 -8.80 17.14 -6.09
CA VAL A 193 -7.61 16.62 -6.77
C VAL A 193 -6.82 17.73 -7.45
N ASP A 194 -7.48 18.74 -8.03
CA ASP A 194 -6.81 19.92 -8.57
C ASP A 194 -6.02 20.70 -7.51
N MET A 195 -6.54 20.79 -6.28
CA MET A 195 -5.86 21.42 -5.16
C MET A 195 -4.65 20.58 -4.73
N LEU A 196 -4.84 19.26 -4.57
CA LEU A 196 -3.76 18.34 -4.19
C LEU A 196 -2.67 18.30 -5.26
N ALA A 197 -3.02 18.32 -6.54
CA ALA A 197 -2.08 18.42 -7.65
C ALA A 197 -1.28 19.73 -7.61
N ALA A 198 -1.94 20.85 -7.29
CA ALA A 198 -1.27 22.15 -7.14
C ALA A 198 -0.32 22.19 -5.92
N TRP A 199 -0.60 21.42 -4.88
CA TRP A 199 0.33 21.24 -3.76
C TRP A 199 1.49 20.29 -4.09
N GLY A 200 1.40 19.51 -5.16
CA GLY A 200 2.41 18.54 -5.54
C GLY A 200 2.24 17.16 -4.90
N VAL A 201 1.02 16.81 -4.50
CA VAL A 201 0.73 15.49 -3.91
C VAL A 201 0.95 14.38 -4.94
N ASP A 202 1.56 13.27 -4.52
CA ASP A 202 1.87 12.08 -5.32
C ASP A 202 1.12 10.83 -4.87
N TYR A 203 0.50 10.88 -3.67
CA TYR A 203 -0.20 9.76 -3.05
C TYR A 203 -1.39 10.27 -2.25
N ILE A 204 -2.53 9.63 -2.37
CA ILE A 204 -3.76 9.98 -1.66
C ILE A 204 -4.24 8.74 -0.90
N LYS A 205 -4.23 8.81 0.43
CA LYS A 205 -4.87 7.83 1.31
C LYS A 205 -6.29 8.30 1.61
N ILE A 206 -7.29 7.51 1.22
CA ILE A 206 -8.69 7.76 1.58
C ILE A 206 -9.10 6.78 2.66
N ASP A 207 -9.13 7.25 3.90
CA ASP A 207 -9.41 6.43 5.07
C ASP A 207 -10.89 6.44 5.46
N GLY A 208 -11.32 5.42 6.22
CA GLY A 208 -12.69 5.28 6.69
C GLY A 208 -13.69 4.86 5.61
N MET A 209 -13.20 4.30 4.52
CA MET A 209 -14.02 3.79 3.41
C MET A 209 -14.83 2.55 3.86
N LYS A 210 -15.94 2.32 3.19
CA LYS A 210 -16.83 1.17 3.35
C LYS A 210 -17.13 0.57 1.99
N ASP A 211 -17.62 -0.66 1.93
CA ASP A 211 -18.07 -1.26 0.66
C ASP A 211 -19.10 -0.38 -0.07
N SER A 212 -19.88 0.42 0.67
CA SER A 212 -20.84 1.37 0.11
C SER A 212 -20.23 2.59 -0.56
N ASN A 213 -18.91 2.82 -0.41
CA ASN A 213 -18.19 3.96 -0.99
C ASN A 213 -17.58 3.67 -2.38
N ALA A 214 -18.03 2.63 -3.07
CA ALA A 214 -17.54 2.31 -4.42
C ALA A 214 -17.63 3.49 -5.41
N ALA A 215 -18.63 4.36 -5.25
CA ALA A 215 -18.79 5.56 -6.07
C ALA A 215 -17.72 6.63 -5.76
N ASP A 216 -17.31 6.76 -4.48
CA ASP A 216 -16.21 7.63 -4.06
C ASP A 216 -14.91 7.18 -4.70
N VAL A 217 -14.55 5.89 -4.61
CA VAL A 217 -13.32 5.33 -5.21
C VAL A 217 -13.25 5.67 -6.70
N LYS A 218 -14.35 5.43 -7.44
CA LYS A 218 -14.43 5.76 -8.86
C LYS A 218 -14.29 7.25 -9.14
N ALA A 219 -14.90 8.10 -8.30
CA ALA A 219 -14.85 9.54 -8.49
C ALA A 219 -13.45 10.12 -8.26
N TRP A 220 -12.74 9.63 -7.25
CA TRP A 220 -11.35 10.01 -6.98
C TRP A 220 -10.42 9.57 -8.12
N SER A 221 -10.52 8.31 -8.58
CA SER A 221 -9.78 7.82 -9.73
C SER A 221 -10.02 8.67 -11.00
N ASN A 222 -11.29 9.00 -11.31
CA ASN A 222 -11.63 9.88 -12.42
C ASN A 222 -11.01 11.27 -12.28
N ALA A 223 -11.02 11.83 -11.06
CA ALA A 223 -10.46 13.14 -10.78
C ALA A 223 -8.92 13.15 -10.93
N ILE A 224 -8.23 12.10 -10.47
CA ILE A 224 -6.79 11.93 -10.65
C ILE A 224 -6.45 11.90 -12.14
N ARG A 225 -7.10 11.05 -12.93
CA ARG A 225 -6.88 10.99 -14.38
C ARG A 225 -7.12 12.33 -15.07
N ARG A 226 -8.20 13.02 -14.69
CA ARG A 226 -8.54 14.34 -15.25
C ARG A 226 -7.50 15.40 -14.90
N SER A 227 -6.90 15.35 -13.72
CA SER A 227 -5.91 16.36 -13.27
C SER A 227 -4.64 16.37 -14.12
N GLY A 228 -4.33 15.27 -14.79
CA GLY A 228 -3.09 15.07 -15.54
C GLY A 228 -1.85 14.83 -14.67
N ARG A 229 -2.00 14.82 -13.32
CA ARG A 229 -0.94 14.40 -12.40
C ARG A 229 -1.21 12.96 -11.95
N ALA A 230 -0.26 12.07 -12.20
CA ALA A 230 -0.33 10.71 -11.67
C ALA A 230 -0.16 10.74 -10.15
N MET A 231 -1.09 10.11 -9.42
CA MET A 231 -1.06 9.95 -7.97
C MET A 231 -1.46 8.52 -7.63
N VAL A 232 -0.78 7.92 -6.67
CA VAL A 232 -1.21 6.67 -6.08
C VAL A 232 -2.54 6.91 -5.35
N LEU A 233 -3.50 6.03 -5.55
CA LEU A 233 -4.76 6.04 -4.82
C LEU A 233 -4.83 4.82 -3.90
N ASP A 234 -4.75 5.08 -2.61
CA ASP A 234 -4.92 4.11 -1.55
C ASP A 234 -6.30 4.26 -0.90
N VAL A 235 -6.97 3.13 -0.72
CA VAL A 235 -8.31 3.06 -0.14
C VAL A 235 -8.23 2.26 1.15
N THR A 236 -8.36 2.93 2.29
CA THR A 236 -8.16 2.27 3.57
C THR A 236 -9.42 2.18 4.40
N GLN A 237 -9.59 1.04 4.99
CA GLN A 237 -10.52 0.78 6.08
C GLN A 237 -10.29 -0.61 6.69
N GLY A 238 -10.29 -0.69 8.01
CA GLY A 238 -10.04 -1.91 8.74
C GLY A 238 -11.01 -3.08 8.52
N HIS A 239 -11.99 -2.98 7.61
CA HIS A 239 -13.01 -4.00 7.34
C HIS A 239 -13.64 -3.90 5.95
N LEU A 240 -12.87 -3.65 4.91
CA LEU A 240 -13.37 -3.86 3.55
C LEU A 240 -13.68 -5.35 3.36
N THR A 241 -14.80 -5.66 2.73
CA THR A 241 -15.08 -7.04 2.31
C THR A 241 -14.68 -7.25 0.87
N SER A 242 -14.42 -8.49 0.49
CA SER A 242 -14.07 -8.81 -0.90
C SER A 242 -15.17 -8.45 -1.93
N ALA A 243 -16.35 -8.03 -1.47
CA ALA A 243 -17.41 -7.50 -2.35
C ALA A 243 -17.00 -6.22 -3.08
N ILE A 244 -16.13 -5.37 -2.48
CA ILE A 244 -15.62 -4.16 -3.14
C ILE A 244 -14.42 -4.43 -4.04
N ALA A 245 -13.80 -5.61 -3.97
CA ALA A 245 -12.58 -5.93 -4.71
C ALA A 245 -12.63 -5.59 -6.21
N PRO A 246 -13.72 -5.86 -6.97
CA PRO A 246 -13.79 -5.45 -8.38
C PRO A 246 -13.68 -3.93 -8.59
N THR A 247 -14.11 -3.13 -7.60
CA THR A 247 -14.02 -1.68 -7.68
C THR A 247 -12.62 -1.19 -7.36
N VAL A 248 -12.03 -1.63 -6.23
CA VAL A 248 -10.69 -1.18 -5.83
C VAL A 248 -9.64 -1.68 -6.81
N MET A 249 -9.73 -2.91 -7.29
CA MET A 249 -8.86 -3.44 -8.37
C MET A 249 -8.91 -2.59 -9.65
N LYS A 250 -9.99 -1.91 -9.93
CA LYS A 250 -10.15 -1.12 -11.16
C LYS A 250 -9.79 0.34 -11.00
N TYR A 251 -9.94 0.90 -9.81
CA TYR A 251 -9.93 2.33 -9.57
C TYR A 251 -8.97 2.78 -8.49
N ALA A 252 -8.26 1.86 -7.82
CA ALA A 252 -7.27 2.16 -6.81
C ALA A 252 -5.97 1.41 -7.10
N ASN A 253 -4.86 1.91 -6.57
CA ASN A 253 -3.56 1.28 -6.68
C ASN A 253 -3.31 0.33 -5.50
N GLN A 254 -3.88 0.63 -4.32
CA GLN A 254 -3.80 -0.23 -3.16
C GLN A 254 -5.02 -0.08 -2.26
N TRP A 255 -5.21 -1.03 -1.34
CA TRP A 255 -6.31 -1.01 -0.38
C TRP A 255 -5.97 -1.80 0.87
N GLU A 256 -6.28 -1.20 2.00
CA GLU A 256 -6.21 -1.85 3.30
C GLU A 256 -7.50 -2.65 3.56
N PHE A 257 -7.34 -3.88 4.04
CA PHE A 257 -8.44 -4.84 4.23
C PHE A 257 -8.58 -5.38 5.66
N ALA A 258 -7.66 -5.01 6.55
CA ALA A 258 -7.60 -5.50 7.93
C ALA A 258 -7.64 -4.32 8.92
N PRO A 259 -8.06 -4.54 10.18
CA PRO A 259 -7.97 -3.51 11.22
C PRO A 259 -6.53 -3.05 11.43
N ASP A 260 -6.36 -1.81 11.87
CA ASP A 260 -5.08 -1.18 12.12
C ASP A 260 -4.09 -2.08 12.87
N VAL A 261 -2.81 -2.01 12.47
CA VAL A 261 -1.74 -2.80 13.09
C VAL A 261 -1.28 -2.18 14.42
N GLU A 262 -1.63 -0.95 14.67
CA GLU A 262 -1.26 -0.22 15.86
C GLU A 262 -1.91 -0.79 17.12
N CYS A 263 -1.14 -0.79 18.20
CA CYS A 263 -1.66 -1.18 19.50
C CYS A 263 -2.18 0.01 20.30
N TYR A 264 -3.32 0.61 19.92
CA TYR A 264 -3.91 1.75 20.64
C TYR A 264 -4.13 1.49 22.12
N ARG A 265 -4.41 0.23 22.52
CA ARG A 265 -4.55 -0.18 23.94
C ARG A 265 -3.21 -0.24 24.68
N CYS A 266 -2.10 -0.24 23.98
CA CYS A 266 -0.75 -0.31 24.56
C CYS A 266 -0.20 1.07 24.92
N GLU A 267 -0.73 2.13 24.35
CA GLU A 267 -0.29 3.52 24.57
C GLU A 267 -0.36 3.92 26.03
N LYS A 268 0.69 4.55 26.53
CA LYS A 268 0.79 5.00 27.91
C LYS A 268 1.37 6.41 27.98
N GLY A 269 0.73 7.24 28.80
CA GLY A 269 1.28 8.57 29.12
C GLY A 269 1.41 9.53 27.94
N GLY A 270 0.62 9.35 26.88
CA GLY A 270 0.68 10.18 25.67
C GLY A 270 1.79 9.80 24.69
N SER A 271 2.48 8.67 24.92
CA SER A 271 3.43 8.08 23.97
C SER A 271 2.71 7.13 23.02
N SER A 272 3.08 7.15 21.74
CA SER A 272 2.63 6.16 20.75
C SER A 272 3.27 4.78 20.96
N TYR A 273 4.31 4.68 21.76
CA TYR A 273 4.98 3.42 22.07
C TYR A 273 4.26 2.60 23.17
N PRO A 274 4.25 1.24 23.06
CA PRO A 274 4.73 0.48 21.91
C PRO A 274 3.80 0.66 20.70
N LEU A 275 4.38 0.78 19.50
CA LEU A 275 3.64 1.06 18.26
C LEU A 275 2.61 -0.04 17.95
N THR A 276 3.03 -1.29 18.11
CA THR A 276 2.19 -2.46 17.83
C THR A 276 2.34 -3.55 18.89
N SER A 277 1.73 -4.69 18.66
CA SER A 277 1.91 -5.93 19.42
C SER A 277 1.78 -7.14 18.51
N TRP A 278 2.33 -8.28 18.93
CA TRP A 278 2.14 -9.52 18.18
C TRP A 278 0.65 -9.81 17.88
N ALA A 279 -0.23 -9.56 18.83
CA ALA A 279 -1.67 -9.81 18.63
C ALA A 279 -2.28 -8.98 17.52
N ASP A 280 -1.74 -7.77 17.25
CA ASP A 280 -2.21 -6.89 16.18
C ASP A 280 -1.61 -7.32 14.84
N VAL A 281 -0.31 -7.61 14.78
CA VAL A 281 0.34 -8.19 13.59
C VAL A 281 -0.32 -9.52 13.19
N ALA A 282 -0.56 -10.41 14.15
CA ALA A 282 -1.13 -11.74 13.89
C ALA A 282 -2.54 -11.71 13.28
N LYS A 283 -3.30 -10.62 13.44
CA LYS A 283 -4.62 -10.48 12.81
C LYS A 283 -4.54 -10.60 11.29
N ARG A 284 -3.44 -10.16 10.65
CA ARG A 284 -3.26 -10.21 9.19
C ARG A 284 -3.41 -11.61 8.62
N PHE A 285 -2.93 -12.64 9.34
CA PHE A 285 -3.08 -14.03 8.94
C PHE A 285 -4.53 -14.49 8.70
N ASN A 286 -5.51 -13.80 9.27
CA ASN A 286 -6.92 -14.12 9.07
C ASN A 286 -7.45 -13.65 7.71
N TYR A 287 -6.89 -12.59 7.14
CA TYR A 287 -7.41 -11.90 5.97
C TYR A 287 -6.59 -12.14 4.70
N VAL A 288 -5.28 -12.34 4.83
CA VAL A 288 -4.33 -12.42 3.71
C VAL A 288 -4.75 -13.41 2.63
N ALA A 289 -5.25 -14.60 3.02
CA ALA A 289 -5.61 -15.63 2.06
C ALA A 289 -6.87 -15.29 1.24
N GLU A 290 -7.79 -14.50 1.81
CA GLU A 290 -8.99 -14.03 1.11
C GLU A 290 -8.62 -12.96 0.07
N TRP A 291 -7.74 -12.02 0.46
CA TRP A 291 -7.40 -10.87 -0.37
C TRP A 291 -6.27 -11.13 -1.36
N GLN A 292 -5.45 -12.16 -1.13
CA GLN A 292 -4.33 -12.51 -2.00
C GLN A 292 -4.68 -12.58 -3.51
N PRO A 293 -5.82 -13.14 -3.94
CA PRO A 293 -6.13 -13.26 -5.36
C PRO A 293 -6.32 -11.92 -6.09
N TYR A 294 -6.46 -10.83 -5.38
CA TYR A 294 -6.73 -9.50 -5.92
C TYR A 294 -5.47 -8.65 -6.11
N ALA A 295 -4.33 -9.09 -5.52
CA ALA A 295 -3.05 -8.38 -5.64
C ALA A 295 -2.32 -8.68 -6.96
N GLY A 296 -1.63 -7.69 -7.48
CA GLY A 296 -0.77 -7.78 -8.66
C GLY A 296 -0.27 -6.41 -9.11
N PRO A 297 0.57 -6.33 -10.14
CA PRO A 297 1.15 -5.08 -10.61
C PRO A 297 0.09 -3.99 -10.84
N GLY A 298 0.26 -2.85 -10.17
CA GLY A 298 -0.67 -1.72 -10.19
C GLY A 298 -1.83 -1.81 -9.20
N ALA A 299 -1.93 -2.91 -8.43
CA ALA A 299 -3.04 -3.18 -7.51
C ALA A 299 -2.56 -4.07 -6.36
N PHE A 300 -2.29 -3.49 -5.18
CA PHE A 300 -1.73 -4.23 -4.07
C PHE A 300 -2.62 -4.21 -2.83
N ASN A 301 -2.55 -5.31 -2.09
CA ASN A 301 -3.15 -5.39 -0.76
C ASN A 301 -2.27 -4.63 0.22
N ASP A 302 -2.78 -3.58 0.83
CA ASP A 302 -2.11 -2.89 1.92
C ASP A 302 -2.32 -3.66 3.23
N TYR A 303 -1.22 -4.10 3.84
CA TYR A 303 -1.22 -4.81 5.10
C TYR A 303 -1.08 -3.87 6.29
N ASP A 304 -1.17 -2.54 6.03
CA ASP A 304 -0.91 -1.47 6.98
C ASP A 304 0.59 -1.31 7.30
N SER A 305 0.92 -0.39 8.19
CA SER A 305 2.28 0.02 8.49
C SER A 305 3.20 -1.09 8.99
N ILE A 306 4.47 -0.99 8.64
CA ILE A 306 5.53 -1.79 9.23
C ILE A 306 6.05 -1.10 10.49
N GLU A 307 5.88 -1.77 11.63
CA GLU A 307 6.24 -1.26 12.95
C GLU A 307 7.58 -1.86 13.42
N VAL A 308 8.60 -1.81 12.54
CA VAL A 308 9.94 -2.33 12.80
C VAL A 308 10.97 -1.27 12.48
N GLY A 309 11.79 -0.89 13.46
CA GLY A 309 12.87 0.09 13.27
C GLY A 309 13.26 0.89 14.50
N ASN A 310 12.50 0.82 15.60
CA ASN A 310 12.82 1.52 16.85
C ASN A 310 13.23 0.56 18.00
N GLY A 311 13.74 -0.61 17.66
CA GLY A 311 14.19 -1.57 18.65
C GLY A 311 13.03 -2.07 19.53
N SER A 312 13.28 -2.28 20.81
CA SER A 312 12.25 -2.77 21.76
C SER A 312 11.05 -1.83 21.92
N ASN A 313 11.13 -0.59 21.45
CA ASN A 313 10.02 0.35 21.52
C ASN A 313 8.88 -0.01 20.57
N ASP A 314 9.16 -0.73 19.48
CA ASP A 314 8.11 -1.18 18.54
C ASP A 314 7.02 -2.02 19.20
N GLY A 315 7.40 -2.79 20.24
CA GLY A 315 6.50 -3.71 20.94
C GLY A 315 6.58 -5.14 20.43
N LEU A 316 7.49 -5.43 19.52
CA LEU A 316 7.75 -6.75 18.95
C LEU A 316 9.10 -7.32 19.42
N THR A 317 9.15 -8.63 19.63
CA THR A 317 10.42 -9.35 19.80
C THR A 317 11.16 -9.44 18.46
N PRO A 318 12.48 -9.71 18.44
CA PRO A 318 13.23 -9.90 17.20
C PRO A 318 12.64 -10.96 16.26
N VAL A 319 12.02 -12.01 16.82
CA VAL A 319 11.36 -13.06 16.04
C VAL A 319 10.07 -12.54 15.40
N GLU A 320 9.27 -11.77 16.12
CA GLU A 320 8.02 -11.20 15.64
C GLU A 320 8.25 -10.11 14.58
N ARG A 321 9.33 -9.31 14.70
CA ARG A 321 9.74 -8.35 13.65
C ARG A 321 10.05 -9.08 12.34
N GLN A 322 10.84 -10.14 12.41
CA GLN A 322 11.15 -10.99 11.26
C GLN A 322 9.87 -11.55 10.63
N THR A 323 8.90 -11.92 11.45
CA THR A 323 7.62 -12.45 11.00
C THR A 323 6.78 -11.37 10.29
N GLN A 324 6.71 -10.15 10.85
CA GLN A 324 6.01 -9.05 10.20
C GLN A 324 6.59 -8.76 8.81
N ILE A 325 7.88 -8.51 8.72
CA ILE A 325 8.56 -8.22 7.45
C ILE A 325 8.37 -9.36 6.43
N SER A 326 8.51 -10.62 6.87
CA SER A 326 8.34 -11.77 5.97
C SER A 326 6.92 -11.92 5.43
N LEU A 327 5.90 -11.61 6.25
CA LEU A 327 4.50 -11.72 5.83
C LEU A 327 4.15 -10.61 4.82
N TRP A 328 4.59 -9.37 5.06
CA TRP A 328 4.41 -8.27 4.11
C TRP A 328 5.12 -8.56 2.80
N ALA A 329 6.38 -8.97 2.82
CA ALA A 329 7.16 -9.32 1.62
C ALA A 329 6.55 -10.46 0.81
N LEU A 330 6.07 -11.51 1.47
CA LEU A 330 5.36 -12.60 0.79
C LEU A 330 4.02 -12.14 0.19
N GLY A 331 3.40 -11.13 0.80
CA GLY A 331 2.17 -10.53 0.29
C GLY A 331 2.37 -9.62 -0.91
N ALA A 332 3.60 -9.26 -1.25
CA ALA A 332 3.90 -8.12 -2.12
C ALA A 332 3.11 -6.88 -1.67
N ALA A 333 3.19 -6.57 -0.37
CA ALA A 333 2.44 -5.49 0.25
C ALA A 333 3.27 -4.19 0.29
N PRO A 334 2.67 -3.00 0.23
CA PRO A 334 3.37 -1.76 0.48
C PRO A 334 4.21 -1.81 1.77
N PHE A 335 5.49 -1.40 1.69
CA PHE A 335 6.37 -1.29 2.85
C PHE A 335 6.36 0.16 3.35
N ILE A 336 5.27 0.55 4.00
CA ILE A 336 5.12 1.87 4.63
C ILE A 336 5.50 1.76 6.10
N LEU A 337 6.59 2.42 6.48
CA LEU A 337 7.11 2.40 7.85
C LEU A 337 6.28 3.32 8.75
N GLY A 338 5.83 2.83 9.90
CA GLY A 338 5.08 3.60 10.91
C GLY A 338 5.94 4.12 12.08
N ILE A 339 7.25 4.11 11.96
CA ILE A 339 8.24 4.29 13.01
C ILE A 339 8.77 5.73 13.12
N ASP A 340 9.51 6.02 14.19
CA ASP A 340 10.31 7.24 14.30
C ASP A 340 11.64 7.07 13.56
N LEU A 341 11.74 7.58 12.35
CA LEU A 341 12.95 7.52 11.53
C LEU A 341 14.12 8.33 12.11
N THR A 342 13.83 9.33 12.97
CA THR A 342 14.89 10.12 13.62
C THR A 342 15.61 9.34 14.72
N HIS A 343 15.07 8.18 15.11
CA HIS A 343 15.63 7.29 16.14
C HIS A 343 15.68 5.83 15.67
N LEU A 344 16.12 5.63 14.41
CA LEU A 344 16.31 4.29 13.86
C LEU A 344 17.30 3.47 14.69
N ASP A 345 16.90 2.24 15.03
CA ASP A 345 17.81 1.24 15.59
C ASP A 345 18.72 0.69 14.48
N PRO A 346 20.06 0.78 14.61
CA PRO A 346 20.96 0.32 13.54
C PRO A 346 20.84 -1.18 13.22
N THR A 347 20.47 -2.00 14.20
CA THR A 347 20.26 -3.44 13.99
C THR A 347 19.00 -3.69 13.19
N ASP A 348 17.92 -2.99 13.51
CA ASP A 348 16.66 -3.09 12.78
C ASP A 348 16.81 -2.60 11.34
N LEU A 349 17.50 -1.46 11.16
CA LEU A 349 17.80 -0.92 9.84
C LEU A 349 18.53 -1.97 8.97
N GLN A 350 19.68 -2.44 9.44
CA GLN A 350 20.52 -3.35 8.66
C GLN A 350 19.87 -4.72 8.45
N LYS A 351 19.26 -5.28 9.49
CA LYS A 351 18.74 -6.64 9.45
C LYS A 351 17.42 -6.77 8.74
N TYR A 352 16.49 -5.82 8.98
CA TYR A 352 15.10 -5.97 8.53
C TYR A 352 14.76 -5.06 7.36
N LEU A 353 15.15 -3.77 7.40
CA LEU A 353 14.72 -2.79 6.42
C LEU A 353 15.60 -2.75 5.16
N GLU A 354 16.89 -3.10 5.29
CA GLU A 354 17.85 -3.14 4.18
C GLU A 354 18.14 -4.57 3.67
N ASN A 355 17.43 -5.59 4.17
CA ASN A 355 17.65 -6.96 3.68
C ASN A 355 17.24 -7.09 2.21
N SER A 356 18.22 -7.05 1.32
CA SER A 356 18.01 -7.03 -0.12
C SER A 356 17.33 -8.30 -0.67
N GLU A 357 17.52 -9.46 -0.03
CA GLU A 357 16.86 -10.70 -0.46
C GLU A 357 15.37 -10.69 -0.12
N VAL A 358 15.00 -10.13 1.04
CA VAL A 358 13.60 -9.98 1.46
C VAL A 358 12.91 -8.87 0.68
N LEU A 359 13.58 -7.72 0.46
CA LEU A 359 13.06 -6.67 -0.41
C LEU A 359 12.84 -7.16 -1.84
N ALA A 360 13.74 -8.01 -2.37
CA ALA A 360 13.59 -8.53 -3.72
C ALA A 360 12.34 -9.40 -3.89
N ILE A 361 11.93 -10.17 -2.87
CA ILE A 361 10.71 -10.97 -2.94
C ILE A 361 9.43 -10.13 -2.75
N ASP A 362 9.52 -8.99 -2.10
CA ASP A 362 8.43 -8.02 -2.06
C ASP A 362 8.24 -7.35 -3.42
N GLN A 363 9.33 -6.88 -3.99
CA GLN A 363 9.37 -6.10 -5.22
C GLN A 363 9.20 -6.94 -6.51
N ASP A 364 9.03 -8.26 -6.42
CA ASP A 364 8.67 -9.12 -7.56
C ASP A 364 7.18 -9.00 -7.96
N SER A 365 6.37 -8.31 -7.14
CA SER A 365 4.95 -8.03 -7.35
C SER A 365 4.05 -9.28 -7.39
N ILE A 366 4.51 -10.40 -6.83
CA ILE A 366 3.78 -11.67 -6.78
C ILE A 366 3.34 -11.96 -5.35
N ALA A 367 2.06 -11.89 -5.07
CA ALA A 367 1.53 -12.26 -3.75
C ALA A 367 1.49 -13.79 -3.55
N ALA A 368 2.11 -14.26 -2.47
CA ALA A 368 2.16 -15.67 -2.13
C ALA A 368 0.80 -16.23 -1.72
N LYS A 369 0.50 -17.46 -2.15
CA LYS A 369 -0.70 -18.20 -1.76
C LYS A 369 -0.49 -18.94 -0.45
N ARG A 370 -1.49 -18.96 0.42
CA ARG A 370 -1.48 -19.83 1.59
C ARG A 370 -1.73 -21.28 1.17
N VAL A 371 -0.71 -22.13 1.33
CA VAL A 371 -0.74 -23.54 0.91
C VAL A 371 -0.93 -24.49 2.09
N LEU A 372 -0.76 -24.03 3.32
CA LEU A 372 -1.08 -24.75 4.55
C LEU A 372 -1.73 -23.81 5.57
N ASN A 373 -2.78 -24.27 6.23
CA ASN A 373 -3.41 -23.64 7.40
C ASN A 373 -3.90 -24.72 8.35
N THR A 374 -3.11 -25.07 9.35
CA THR A 374 -3.42 -26.15 10.31
C THR A 374 -3.05 -25.72 11.73
N GLY A 375 -4.04 -25.31 12.51
CA GLY A 375 -3.82 -24.74 13.84
C GLY A 375 -2.94 -23.48 13.77
N ASN A 376 -1.81 -23.50 14.49
CA ASN A 376 -0.88 -22.38 14.52
C ASN A 376 0.18 -22.44 13.38
N ARG A 377 0.10 -23.41 12.47
CA ARG A 377 1.05 -23.60 11.38
C ARG A 377 0.44 -23.09 10.09
N GLN A 378 1.10 -22.13 9.47
CA GLN A 378 0.69 -21.58 8.18
C GLN A 378 1.89 -21.59 7.23
N VAL A 379 1.66 -21.88 5.96
CA VAL A 379 2.70 -21.80 4.94
C VAL A 379 2.15 -20.99 3.77
N PHE A 380 2.95 -20.01 3.37
CA PHE A 380 2.70 -19.21 2.17
C PHE A 380 3.79 -19.52 1.15
N ALA A 381 3.41 -19.66 -0.10
CA ALA A 381 4.35 -19.97 -1.18
C ALA A 381 3.99 -19.21 -2.47
N LYS A 382 5.03 -18.82 -3.21
CA LYS A 382 4.92 -18.26 -4.57
C LYS A 382 6.03 -18.79 -5.46
N ARG A 383 5.81 -18.72 -6.78
CA ARG A 383 6.79 -19.06 -7.79
C ARG A 383 7.37 -17.79 -8.38
N GLU A 384 8.69 -17.74 -8.49
CA GLU A 384 9.36 -16.68 -9.21
C GLU A 384 9.54 -17.02 -10.70
N PRO A 385 9.68 -16.00 -11.56
CA PRO A 385 9.85 -16.21 -13.01
C PRO A 385 11.08 -17.07 -13.38
N ASN A 386 12.12 -17.07 -12.55
CA ASN A 386 13.33 -17.87 -12.73
C ASN A 386 13.14 -19.36 -12.42
N GLY A 387 11.95 -19.75 -11.94
CA GLY A 387 11.63 -21.13 -11.57
C GLY A 387 11.91 -21.49 -10.11
N ASP A 388 12.43 -20.62 -9.30
CA ASP A 388 12.55 -20.81 -7.84
C ASP A 388 11.17 -20.71 -7.18
N ALA A 389 11.05 -21.21 -5.94
CA ALA A 389 9.89 -20.92 -5.10
C ALA A 389 10.34 -20.15 -3.84
N ILE A 390 9.53 -19.19 -3.41
CA ILE A 390 9.67 -18.58 -2.09
C ILE A 390 8.66 -19.23 -1.17
N VAL A 391 9.09 -19.69 -0.01
CA VAL A 391 8.29 -20.45 0.95
C VAL A 391 8.49 -19.90 2.36
N GLY A 392 7.44 -19.31 2.93
CA GLY A 392 7.41 -18.87 4.33
C GLY A 392 6.71 -19.90 5.20
N LEU A 393 7.44 -20.49 6.14
CA LEU A 393 6.94 -21.42 7.15
C LEU A 393 6.67 -20.63 8.44
N PHE A 394 5.40 -20.40 8.76
CA PHE A 394 4.99 -19.58 9.92
C PHE A 394 4.45 -20.45 11.05
N ASN A 395 4.78 -20.03 12.28
CA ASN A 395 4.21 -20.56 13.51
C ASN A 395 3.61 -19.40 14.33
N THR A 396 2.30 -19.28 14.33
CA THR A 396 1.60 -18.24 15.10
C THR A 396 1.33 -18.61 16.55
N GLY A 397 1.78 -19.78 17.01
CA GLY A 397 1.58 -20.30 18.36
C GLY A 397 2.68 -19.90 19.34
N GLY A 398 2.37 -20.01 20.64
CA GLY A 398 3.25 -19.60 21.74
C GLY A 398 4.40 -20.59 22.09
N LYS A 399 4.66 -21.62 21.27
CA LYS A 399 5.77 -22.57 21.45
C LYS A 399 6.35 -22.91 20.10
N ALA A 400 7.64 -23.26 20.06
CA ALA A 400 8.28 -23.75 18.83
C ALA A 400 7.54 -24.98 18.26
N ASN A 401 7.40 -25.04 16.94
CA ASN A 401 6.68 -26.11 16.27
C ASN A 401 7.35 -26.46 14.94
N GLU A 402 7.30 -27.73 14.57
CA GLU A 402 7.72 -28.15 13.24
C GLU A 402 6.64 -27.75 12.22
N VAL A 403 7.04 -27.02 11.19
CA VAL A 403 6.19 -26.63 10.06
C VAL A 403 6.77 -27.24 8.80
N SER A 404 5.95 -27.93 8.02
CA SER A 404 6.42 -28.65 6.83
C SER A 404 5.33 -28.72 5.75
N VAL A 405 5.80 -28.72 4.49
CA VAL A 405 4.96 -28.97 3.30
C VAL A 405 5.77 -29.78 2.27
N PRO A 406 5.16 -30.59 1.43
CA PRO A 406 5.84 -31.16 0.28
C PRO A 406 6.23 -30.05 -0.72
N ALA A 407 7.32 -30.22 -1.44
CA ALA A 407 7.79 -29.25 -2.45
C ALA A 407 6.73 -28.98 -3.53
N SER A 408 5.93 -29.97 -3.86
CA SER A 408 4.80 -29.84 -4.80
C SER A 408 3.72 -28.86 -4.33
N ALA A 409 3.51 -28.69 -3.02
CA ALA A 409 2.59 -27.71 -2.48
C ALA A 409 3.07 -26.26 -2.72
N ALA A 410 4.38 -26.05 -2.85
CA ALA A 410 4.98 -24.78 -3.27
C ALA A 410 5.03 -24.62 -4.81
N GLY A 411 4.40 -25.52 -5.55
CA GLY A 411 4.36 -25.52 -7.01
C GLY A 411 5.65 -25.97 -7.68
N LEU A 412 6.60 -26.57 -6.92
CA LEU A 412 7.85 -27.10 -7.47
C LEU A 412 7.59 -28.43 -8.20
N PRO A 413 8.18 -28.66 -9.37
CA PRO A 413 8.09 -29.95 -10.05
C PRO A 413 8.85 -31.01 -9.25
N GLU A 414 8.49 -32.27 -9.46
CA GLU A 414 9.29 -33.38 -8.92
C GLU A 414 10.74 -33.28 -9.41
N ASN A 415 11.68 -33.51 -8.51
CA ASN A 415 13.11 -33.47 -8.80
C ASN A 415 13.83 -34.60 -8.06
N GLU A 416 14.35 -35.58 -8.82
CA GLU A 416 15.06 -36.72 -8.25
C GLU A 416 16.33 -36.31 -7.49
N SER A 417 16.99 -35.23 -7.91
CA SER A 417 18.14 -34.66 -7.21
C SER A 417 17.78 -33.92 -5.92
N GLY A 418 16.49 -33.62 -5.71
CA GLY A 418 16.02 -32.84 -4.56
C GLY A 418 16.15 -31.33 -4.75
N TYR A 419 16.13 -30.59 -3.63
CA TYR A 419 16.07 -29.12 -3.61
C TYR A 419 17.09 -28.53 -2.64
N ALA A 420 17.63 -27.37 -2.97
CA ALA A 420 18.35 -26.48 -2.07
C ALA A 420 17.37 -25.51 -1.41
N LEU A 421 17.43 -25.39 -0.10
CA LEU A 421 16.66 -24.45 0.71
C LEU A 421 17.62 -23.37 1.24
N HIS A 422 17.58 -22.17 0.66
CA HIS A 422 18.36 -21.02 1.11
C HIS A 422 17.50 -20.17 2.03
N ASP A 423 17.91 -19.99 3.28
CA ASP A 423 17.22 -19.18 4.29
C ASP A 423 17.59 -17.70 4.08
N LEU A 424 16.61 -16.88 3.75
CA LEU A 424 16.78 -15.46 3.40
C LEU A 424 17.13 -14.57 4.61
N TRP A 425 16.98 -15.10 5.84
CA TRP A 425 17.34 -14.37 7.05
C TRP A 425 18.74 -14.74 7.59
N THR A 426 19.14 -15.98 7.44
CA THR A 426 20.42 -16.47 7.99
C THR A 426 21.49 -16.63 6.92
N GLY A 427 21.12 -16.69 5.63
CA GLY A 427 22.02 -17.03 4.53
C GLY A 427 22.40 -18.50 4.46
N GLU A 428 21.93 -19.34 5.37
CA GLU A 428 22.23 -20.76 5.40
C GLU A 428 21.52 -21.51 4.27
N THR A 429 22.18 -22.52 3.74
CA THR A 429 21.59 -23.38 2.71
C THR A 429 21.65 -24.84 3.14
N LYS A 430 20.50 -25.52 3.08
CA LYS A 430 20.43 -26.98 3.31
C LYS A 430 19.74 -27.65 2.12
N LYS A 431 19.84 -28.99 2.08
CA LYS A 431 19.21 -29.80 1.02
C LYS A 431 18.06 -30.63 1.58
N THR A 432 17.08 -30.89 0.73
CA THR A 432 15.98 -31.80 1.00
C THR A 432 15.64 -32.61 -0.26
N SER A 433 15.10 -33.81 -0.09
CA SER A 433 14.64 -34.62 -1.23
C SER A 433 13.26 -34.16 -1.77
N SER A 434 12.30 -33.84 -0.88
CA SER A 434 10.92 -33.56 -1.29
C SER A 434 10.12 -32.73 -0.30
N THR A 435 10.58 -32.60 0.96
CA THR A 435 9.84 -31.92 2.03
C THR A 435 10.57 -30.66 2.46
N ILE A 436 9.88 -29.53 2.39
CA ILE A 436 10.35 -28.24 2.90
C ILE A 436 9.89 -28.14 4.35
N SER A 437 10.83 -28.15 5.31
CA SER A 437 10.49 -28.15 6.74
C SER A 437 11.49 -27.35 7.57
N ALA A 438 11.00 -26.84 8.71
CA ALA A 438 11.84 -26.25 9.76
C ALA A 438 11.15 -26.36 11.12
N VAL A 439 11.95 -26.33 12.19
CA VAL A 439 11.46 -26.00 13.53
C VAL A 439 11.36 -24.48 13.63
N VAL A 440 10.14 -23.98 13.67
CA VAL A 440 9.84 -22.54 13.67
C VAL A 440 9.59 -22.09 15.11
N PRO A 441 10.28 -21.07 15.62
CA PRO A 441 10.08 -20.59 16.99
C PRO A 441 8.67 -20.06 17.21
N SER A 442 8.29 -19.82 18.46
CA SER A 442 7.05 -19.13 18.83
C SER A 442 6.94 -17.81 18.09
N HIS A 443 5.77 -17.54 17.45
CA HIS A 443 5.47 -16.35 16.66
C HIS A 443 6.44 -16.10 15.50
N GLY A 444 7.14 -17.13 15.06
CA GLY A 444 8.26 -17.03 14.12
C GLY A 444 7.92 -17.40 12.69
N VAL A 445 8.94 -17.21 11.87
CA VAL A 445 8.99 -17.61 10.47
C VAL A 445 10.36 -18.16 10.11
N VAL A 446 10.38 -19.12 9.18
CA VAL A 446 11.57 -19.47 8.39
C VAL A 446 11.20 -19.22 6.93
N LEU A 447 12.01 -18.41 6.25
CA LEU A 447 11.73 -17.93 4.90
C LEU A 447 12.79 -18.47 3.94
N TYR A 448 12.37 -19.39 3.07
CA TYR A 448 13.25 -20.03 2.12
C TYR A 448 13.04 -19.57 0.68
N ARG A 449 14.15 -19.36 -0.02
CA ARG A 449 14.23 -19.53 -1.46
C ARG A 449 14.55 -20.98 -1.77
N VAL A 450 13.71 -21.63 -2.56
CA VAL A 450 13.81 -23.08 -2.86
C VAL A 450 14.10 -23.27 -4.33
N ARG A 451 15.20 -23.95 -4.61
CA ARG A 451 15.68 -24.22 -5.98
C ARG A 451 15.86 -25.72 -6.18
N GLY A 452 15.49 -26.22 -7.38
CA GLY A 452 15.85 -27.60 -7.80
C GLY A 452 17.36 -27.76 -7.93
N LEU A 453 17.88 -28.95 -7.53
CA LEU A 453 19.31 -29.32 -7.62
C LEU A 453 19.62 -29.94 -8.98
#